data_c72a59250473724271c03e1a45e99e6a
#
_entry.id   c72a59250473724271c03e1a45e99e6a
#
_cell.length_a   1.000
_cell.length_b   1.000
_cell.length_c   1.000
_cell.angle_alpha   90.00
_cell.angle_beta   90.00
_cell.angle_gamma   90.00
#
_symmetry.space_group_name_H-M   'P 1'
#
loop_
_entity.id
_entity.type
_entity.pdbx_description
1 polymer ?
#
loop_
_entity_poly.entity_id
_entity_poly.type
_entity_poly.pdbx_seq_one_letter_code
_entity_poly.pdbx_strand_id
1 'polypeptide(L)'
;MANPLSASAVLAALRAEGVRVVEVGNWRTHNRNSKGAWGPLNGSIVHHTVTKGTDATVRIVRDGYADLPGPLCHGMIAKDGHVHMVGWGRTNHAGGGDPKVLEQVIAESYGTRPTPPTKGNSTGVDGNAHFYGWECQNLGDGKDPWPTAQYDAIVRVQAALCRVHKWSAKSVIGHLEWSSDKVDPRGIDMAKLRADVAERLKHPASWSPGGTTTPSKETDVALSDTDIKKVAAAVVEQLLTADRFTAPSDAADYSDDPKNPRHYWTGRSVFSDLVTRVRRIDKTLTALTKEK
;
A
#
# COMPACT_ATOMS: atom_id res chain seq x y z
N MET A 1 18.00 -16.72 -1.76
CA MET A 1 17.97 -15.68 -2.82
C MET A 1 16.82 -15.95 -3.77
N ALA A 2 15.98 -14.96 -4.02
CA ALA A 2 14.80 -15.14 -4.86
C ALA A 2 14.66 -13.99 -5.88
N ASN A 3 14.08 -14.30 -7.03
CA ASN A 3 13.70 -13.25 -7.97
C ASN A 3 12.56 -12.39 -7.37
N PRO A 4 12.57 -11.07 -7.61
CA PRO A 4 11.47 -10.22 -7.20
C PRO A 4 10.12 -10.70 -7.74
N LEU A 5 9.07 -10.60 -6.94
CA LEU A 5 7.71 -10.89 -7.39
C LEU A 5 7.24 -9.85 -8.42
N SER A 6 6.40 -10.28 -9.35
CA SER A 6 5.63 -9.29 -10.13
C SER A 6 4.64 -8.53 -9.25
N ALA A 7 4.23 -7.33 -9.66
CA ALA A 7 3.24 -6.54 -8.92
C ALA A 7 1.91 -7.30 -8.70
N SER A 8 1.50 -8.12 -9.66
CA SER A 8 0.29 -8.94 -9.52
C SER A 8 0.50 -10.09 -8.53
N ALA A 9 1.69 -10.72 -8.52
CA ALA A 9 1.99 -11.82 -7.62
C ALA A 9 2.05 -11.35 -6.15
N VAL A 10 2.65 -10.18 -5.86
CA VAL A 10 2.65 -9.66 -4.50
C VAL A 10 1.26 -9.30 -4.02
N LEU A 11 0.41 -8.69 -4.86
CA LEU A 11 -0.98 -8.43 -4.50
C LEU A 11 -1.75 -9.70 -4.16
N ALA A 12 -1.59 -10.74 -4.97
CA ALA A 12 -2.22 -12.04 -4.71
C ALA A 12 -1.74 -12.62 -3.38
N ALA A 13 -0.44 -12.57 -3.09
CA ALA A 13 0.13 -13.05 -1.84
C ALA A 13 -0.40 -12.28 -0.62
N LEU A 14 -0.41 -10.95 -0.68
CA LEU A 14 -0.92 -10.10 0.39
C LEU A 14 -2.42 -10.36 0.67
N ARG A 15 -3.24 -10.43 -0.39
CA ARG A 15 -4.66 -10.70 -0.27
C ARG A 15 -4.95 -12.11 0.28
N ALA A 16 -4.17 -13.10 -0.13
CA ALA A 16 -4.30 -14.46 0.42
C ALA A 16 -4.05 -14.51 1.93
N GLU A 17 -3.12 -13.69 2.45
CA GLU A 17 -2.88 -13.53 3.90
C GLU A 17 -3.91 -12.62 4.60
N GLY A 18 -4.94 -12.15 3.90
CA GLY A 18 -5.99 -11.29 4.44
C GLY A 18 -5.55 -9.84 4.67
N VAL A 19 -4.50 -9.38 3.98
CA VAL A 19 -4.06 -7.98 4.03
C VAL A 19 -5.03 -7.08 3.27
N ARG A 20 -5.47 -6.00 3.91
CA ARG A 20 -6.29 -4.96 3.29
C ARG A 20 -5.41 -4.02 2.49
N VAL A 21 -5.41 -4.17 1.17
CA VAL A 21 -4.51 -3.44 0.27
C VAL A 21 -5.21 -2.27 -0.39
N VAL A 22 -4.55 -1.11 -0.37
CA VAL A 22 -4.91 0.11 -1.12
C VAL A 22 -3.84 0.34 -2.19
N GLU A 23 -4.23 0.36 -3.45
CA GLU A 23 -3.33 0.61 -4.57
C GLU A 23 -3.25 2.11 -4.85
N VAL A 24 -2.05 2.72 -4.72
CA VAL A 24 -1.86 4.17 -4.81
C VAL A 24 -1.27 4.57 -6.16
N GLY A 25 -2.07 5.22 -6.99
CA GLY A 25 -1.64 5.74 -8.29
C GLY A 25 -0.97 4.67 -9.18
N ASN A 26 0.14 5.01 -9.77
CA ASN A 26 0.92 4.13 -10.66
C ASN A 26 1.94 3.24 -9.92
N TRP A 27 1.69 2.83 -8.69
CA TRP A 27 2.63 2.10 -7.83
C TRP A 27 3.31 0.91 -8.52
N ARG A 28 2.62 0.24 -9.45
CA ARG A 28 3.15 -0.95 -10.16
C ARG A 28 4.40 -0.68 -10.99
N THR A 29 4.56 0.57 -11.45
CA THR A 29 5.66 1.03 -12.29
C THR A 29 6.48 2.14 -11.63
N HIS A 30 6.07 2.59 -10.44
CA HIS A 30 6.77 3.61 -9.68
C HIS A 30 7.94 2.98 -8.93
N ASN A 31 9.17 3.28 -9.36
CA ASN A 31 10.38 2.68 -8.83
C ASN A 31 11.62 3.54 -9.12
N ARG A 32 12.74 3.07 -8.62
CA ARG A 32 14.07 3.65 -8.83
C ARG A 32 15.02 2.68 -9.56
N ASN A 33 14.52 1.86 -10.46
CA ASN A 33 15.31 0.85 -11.18
C ASN A 33 16.47 1.48 -11.99
N SER A 34 16.34 2.75 -12.40
CA SER A 34 17.42 3.52 -13.04
C SER A 34 18.61 3.82 -12.13
N LYS A 35 18.49 3.62 -10.81
CA LYS A 35 19.53 3.91 -9.82
C LYS A 35 20.32 2.67 -9.40
N GLY A 36 19.96 1.49 -9.83
CA GLY A 36 20.67 0.27 -9.51
C GLY A 36 19.79 -0.98 -9.61
N ALA A 37 20.41 -2.14 -9.38
CA ALA A 37 19.74 -3.41 -9.42
C ALA A 37 18.67 -3.55 -8.33
N TRP A 38 17.66 -4.39 -8.60
CA TRP A 38 16.70 -4.87 -7.62
C TRP A 38 16.58 -6.39 -7.75
N GLY A 39 17.12 -7.07 -6.76
CA GLY A 39 17.26 -8.51 -6.73
C GLY A 39 18.66 -9.02 -7.13
N PRO A 40 18.95 -10.27 -6.79
CA PRO A 40 18.07 -11.21 -6.08
C PRO A 40 17.75 -10.74 -4.66
N LEU A 41 16.48 -10.94 -4.27
CA LEU A 41 16.00 -10.55 -2.94
C LEU A 41 16.25 -11.65 -1.91
N ASN A 42 16.47 -11.26 -0.67
CA ASN A 42 16.88 -12.16 0.39
C ASN A 42 16.00 -12.07 1.64
N GLY A 43 15.14 -11.04 1.71
CA GLY A 43 14.28 -10.83 2.86
C GLY A 43 13.50 -9.53 2.77
N SER A 44 13.05 -9.07 3.91
CA SER A 44 12.20 -7.90 4.08
C SER A 44 12.64 -7.07 5.29
N ILE A 45 12.72 -5.75 5.13
CA ILE A 45 13.03 -4.82 6.20
C ILE A 45 11.75 -4.08 6.62
N VAL A 46 11.53 -4.04 7.93
CA VAL A 46 10.45 -3.28 8.57
C VAL A 46 11.02 -1.96 9.08
N HIS A 47 10.34 -0.86 8.74
CA HIS A 47 10.71 0.50 9.10
C HIS A 47 9.60 1.19 9.90
N HIS A 48 9.87 2.40 10.41
CA HIS A 48 8.86 3.36 10.81
C HIS A 48 9.10 4.72 10.13
N THR A 49 8.00 5.41 9.80
CA THR A 49 7.99 6.58 8.90
C THR A 49 8.43 7.90 9.52
N VAL A 50 8.51 8.01 10.86
CA VAL A 50 8.68 9.29 11.59
C VAL A 50 7.64 10.34 11.18
N THR A 51 6.40 9.91 10.87
CA THR A 51 5.32 10.78 10.38
C THR A 51 4.00 10.48 11.06
N LYS A 52 3.04 11.42 10.93
CA LYS A 52 1.69 11.33 11.46
C LYS A 52 0.67 11.66 10.37
N GLY A 53 -0.49 10.98 10.42
CA GLY A 53 -1.57 11.14 9.45
C GLY A 53 -1.34 10.31 8.19
N THR A 54 -2.30 9.41 7.88
CA THR A 54 -2.16 8.40 6.83
C THR A 54 -1.92 9.02 5.46
N ASP A 55 -2.76 9.96 5.01
CA ASP A 55 -2.64 10.55 3.68
C ASP A 55 -1.34 11.34 3.48
N ALA A 56 -0.90 12.07 4.53
CA ALA A 56 0.37 12.79 4.49
C ALA A 56 1.55 11.80 4.40
N THR A 57 1.51 10.74 5.21
CA THR A 57 2.53 9.69 5.19
C THR A 57 2.60 8.98 3.83
N VAL A 58 1.45 8.62 3.24
CA VAL A 58 1.39 8.00 1.91
C VAL A 58 2.06 8.88 0.86
N ARG A 59 1.75 10.20 0.85
CA ARG A 59 2.41 11.15 -0.08
C ARG A 59 3.93 11.18 0.12
N ILE A 60 4.38 11.29 1.37
CA ILE A 60 5.81 11.34 1.70
C ILE A 60 6.53 10.07 1.24
N VAL A 61 6.03 8.88 1.59
CA VAL A 61 6.73 7.64 1.24
C VAL A 61 6.64 7.32 -0.26
N ARG A 62 5.62 7.82 -0.95
CA ARG A 62 5.49 7.71 -2.40
C ARG A 62 6.45 8.65 -3.13
N ASP A 63 6.40 9.93 -2.79
CA ASP A 63 7.09 10.97 -3.55
C ASP A 63 8.51 11.27 -3.01
N GLY A 64 8.73 11.03 -1.72
CA GLY A 64 9.99 11.31 -1.04
C GLY A 64 10.16 12.79 -0.71
N TYR A 65 11.41 13.19 -0.55
CA TYR A 65 11.86 14.56 -0.31
C TYR A 65 12.81 15.01 -1.43
N ALA A 66 13.15 16.29 -1.48
CA ALA A 66 14.03 16.84 -2.50
C ALA A 66 15.41 16.14 -2.55
N ASP A 67 15.97 15.83 -1.39
CA ASP A 67 17.24 15.14 -1.20
C ASP A 67 17.11 13.62 -1.05
N LEU A 68 15.90 13.11 -0.86
CA LEU A 68 15.59 11.68 -0.72
C LEU A 68 14.39 11.30 -1.60
N PRO A 69 14.54 11.23 -2.93
CA PRO A 69 13.43 10.98 -3.83
C PRO A 69 12.82 9.60 -3.66
N GLY A 70 11.47 9.53 -3.75
CA GLY A 70 10.68 8.29 -3.65
C GLY A 70 10.75 7.40 -4.88
N PRO A 71 10.10 6.21 -4.81
CA PRO A 71 9.39 5.72 -3.64
C PRO A 71 10.35 5.33 -2.52
N LEU A 72 9.97 5.63 -1.27
CA LEU A 72 10.77 5.32 -0.08
C LEU A 72 10.48 3.92 0.50
N CYS A 73 9.54 3.19 -0.08
CA CYS A 73 9.21 1.80 0.30
C CYS A 73 8.37 1.15 -0.79
N HIS A 74 8.08 -0.13 -0.64
CA HIS A 74 7.14 -0.86 -1.49
C HIS A 74 5.69 -0.62 -1.06
N GLY A 75 5.45 -0.57 0.26
CA GLY A 75 4.16 -0.26 0.81
C GLY A 75 4.26 0.37 2.20
N MET A 76 3.26 1.20 2.52
CA MET A 76 3.09 1.85 3.82
C MET A 76 1.95 1.18 4.60
N ILE A 77 2.21 0.79 5.84
CA ILE A 77 1.25 0.14 6.74
C ILE A 77 0.70 1.19 7.70
N ALA A 78 -0.57 1.52 7.52
CA ALA A 78 -1.25 2.54 8.32
C ALA A 78 -1.66 2.01 9.71
N LYS A 79 -2.01 2.93 10.63
CA LYS A 79 -2.43 2.60 12.00
C LYS A 79 -3.65 1.67 12.06
N ASP A 80 -4.55 1.75 11.10
CA ASP A 80 -5.74 0.92 10.99
C ASP A 80 -5.50 -0.44 10.31
N GLY A 81 -4.24 -0.72 9.91
CA GLY A 81 -3.83 -1.96 9.27
C GLY A 81 -4.04 -2.01 7.75
N HIS A 82 -4.46 -0.93 7.09
CA HIS A 82 -4.43 -0.87 5.63
C HIS A 82 -2.98 -0.76 5.13
N VAL A 83 -2.71 -1.45 4.04
CA VAL A 83 -1.40 -1.44 3.38
C VAL A 83 -1.52 -0.69 2.06
N HIS A 84 -0.89 0.47 1.99
CA HIS A 84 -0.88 1.34 0.83
C HIS A 84 0.34 1.02 -0.04
N MET A 85 0.12 0.40 -1.19
CA MET A 85 1.20 0.13 -2.16
C MET A 85 1.60 1.42 -2.86
N VAL A 86 2.87 1.80 -2.76
CA VAL A 86 3.36 3.10 -3.28
C VAL A 86 4.45 2.97 -4.32
N GLY A 87 5.08 1.81 -4.44
CA GLY A 87 6.11 1.54 -5.43
C GLY A 87 6.34 0.03 -5.64
N TRP A 88 6.87 -0.34 -6.82
CA TRP A 88 7.26 -1.72 -7.10
C TRP A 88 8.45 -1.76 -8.03
N GLY A 89 9.52 -2.39 -7.57
CA GLY A 89 10.86 -2.32 -8.14
C GLY A 89 11.84 -1.87 -7.06
N ARG A 90 13.02 -1.41 -7.44
CA ARG A 90 13.93 -0.78 -6.48
C ARG A 90 13.27 0.43 -5.84
N THR A 91 13.31 0.50 -4.52
CA THR A 91 12.87 1.65 -3.72
C THR A 91 14.04 2.21 -2.90
N ASN A 92 13.85 3.31 -2.19
CA ASN A 92 14.90 4.01 -1.46
C ASN A 92 14.64 3.93 0.06
N HIS A 93 14.78 2.71 0.63
CA HIS A 93 14.37 2.44 2.02
C HIS A 93 15.51 2.01 2.95
N ALA A 94 16.45 1.22 2.43
CA ALA A 94 17.39 0.50 3.28
C ALA A 94 18.78 1.12 3.36
N GLY A 95 19.20 1.88 2.32
CA GLY A 95 20.56 2.40 2.26
C GLY A 95 21.64 1.32 2.39
N GLY A 96 22.78 1.71 2.91
CA GLY A 96 23.87 0.80 3.24
C GLY A 96 23.63 0.03 4.53
N GLY A 97 24.28 -1.14 4.65
CA GLY A 97 24.22 -1.95 5.85
C GLY A 97 25.28 -3.02 5.92
N ASP A 98 25.20 -3.86 6.93
CA ASP A 98 26.28 -4.78 7.28
C ASP A 98 26.25 -6.06 6.40
N PRO A 99 27.33 -6.34 5.63
CA PRO A 99 27.40 -7.55 4.81
C PRO A 99 27.25 -8.85 5.61
N LYS A 100 27.69 -8.86 6.88
CA LYS A 100 27.54 -10.02 7.74
C LYS A 100 26.06 -10.28 8.09
N VAL A 101 25.28 -9.24 8.27
CA VAL A 101 23.82 -9.37 8.45
C VAL A 101 23.19 -9.93 7.18
N LEU A 102 23.59 -9.43 6.00
CA LEU A 102 23.10 -9.97 4.73
C LEU A 102 23.40 -11.48 4.60
N GLU A 103 24.63 -11.89 4.89
CA GLU A 103 25.03 -13.32 4.86
C GLU A 103 24.15 -14.15 5.81
N GLN A 104 23.89 -13.67 7.02
CA GLN A 104 23.07 -14.36 8.00
C GLN A 104 21.59 -14.45 7.56
N VAL A 105 21.07 -13.42 6.91
CA VAL A 105 19.70 -13.43 6.36
C VAL A 105 19.60 -14.37 5.16
N ILE A 106 20.58 -14.36 4.25
CA ILE A 106 20.65 -15.29 3.10
C ILE A 106 20.66 -16.74 3.55
N ALA A 107 21.47 -17.04 4.57
CA ALA A 107 21.58 -18.37 5.14
C ALA A 107 20.47 -18.73 6.12
N GLU A 108 19.62 -17.75 6.50
CA GLU A 108 18.64 -17.86 7.57
C GLU A 108 19.25 -18.47 8.86
N SER A 109 20.51 -18.13 9.13
CA SER A 109 21.33 -18.73 10.16
C SER A 109 21.79 -17.69 11.19
N TYR A 110 20.93 -17.45 12.19
CA TYR A 110 21.20 -16.64 13.37
C TYR A 110 20.24 -17.04 14.50
N GLY A 111 20.49 -16.58 15.73
CA GLY A 111 19.64 -16.86 16.87
C GLY A 111 18.31 -16.09 16.85
N THR A 112 17.99 -15.37 17.90
CA THR A 112 16.78 -14.54 17.99
C THR A 112 16.90 -13.25 17.18
N ARG A 113 18.11 -12.81 16.89
CA ARG A 113 18.45 -11.64 16.04
C ARG A 113 19.75 -11.85 15.30
N PRO A 114 19.97 -11.18 14.16
CA PRO A 114 21.28 -11.13 13.52
C PRO A 114 22.35 -10.53 14.45
N THR A 115 23.61 -10.74 14.09
CA THR A 115 24.72 -10.06 14.76
C THR A 115 24.49 -8.54 14.67
N PRO A 116 24.71 -7.76 15.74
CA PRO A 116 24.58 -6.31 15.69
C PRO A 116 25.40 -5.71 14.55
N PRO A 117 24.78 -4.85 13.70
CA PRO A 117 25.48 -4.28 12.56
C PRO A 117 26.58 -3.34 12.99
N THR A 118 27.68 -3.35 12.24
CA THR A 118 28.84 -2.45 12.43
C THR A 118 28.96 -1.41 11.31
N LYS A 119 28.15 -1.53 10.25
CA LYS A 119 28.11 -0.59 9.13
C LYS A 119 26.86 0.26 9.19
N GLY A 120 27.03 1.56 8.93
CA GLY A 120 25.93 2.52 8.91
C GLY A 120 25.29 2.68 7.53
N ASN A 121 24.23 3.48 7.47
CA ASN A 121 23.38 3.67 6.30
C ASN A 121 24.12 4.23 5.05
N SER A 122 25.24 4.90 5.25
CA SER A 122 26.09 5.42 4.16
C SER A 122 27.23 4.50 3.75
N THR A 123 27.36 3.33 4.38
CA THR A 123 28.47 2.40 4.18
C THR A 123 27.98 0.96 4.04
N GLY A 124 28.84 0.06 3.54
CA GLY A 124 28.51 -1.36 3.44
C GLY A 124 27.75 -1.72 2.18
N VAL A 125 26.89 -2.73 2.27
CA VAL A 125 26.15 -3.29 1.13
C VAL A 125 24.84 -2.54 0.92
N ASP A 126 24.47 -2.32 -0.34
CA ASP A 126 23.23 -1.64 -0.73
C ASP A 126 21.99 -2.50 -0.45
N GLY A 127 21.30 -2.24 0.65
CA GLY A 127 20.10 -2.97 1.05
C GLY A 127 18.91 -2.80 0.11
N ASN A 128 18.84 -1.69 -0.61
CA ASN A 128 17.76 -1.46 -1.58
C ASN A 128 17.78 -2.48 -2.74
N ALA A 129 18.92 -3.10 -3.00
CA ALA A 129 19.04 -4.16 -3.99
C ALA A 129 18.58 -5.53 -3.46
N HIS A 130 18.61 -5.73 -2.14
CA HIS A 130 18.52 -7.06 -1.52
C HIS A 130 17.24 -7.31 -0.73
N PHE A 131 16.44 -6.28 -0.44
CA PHE A 131 15.30 -6.41 0.45
C PHE A 131 14.02 -5.75 -0.11
N TYR A 132 12.88 -6.31 0.28
CA TYR A 132 11.63 -5.55 0.30
C TYR A 132 11.63 -4.58 1.48
N GLY A 133 11.08 -3.39 1.33
CA GLY A 133 10.96 -2.39 2.39
C GLY A 133 9.51 -2.02 2.69
N TRP A 134 9.13 -2.04 3.97
CA TRP A 134 7.78 -1.72 4.44
C TRP A 134 7.85 -0.64 5.51
N GLU A 135 7.29 0.50 5.19
CA GLU A 135 7.22 1.64 6.09
C GLU A 135 5.94 1.57 6.92
N CYS A 136 6.07 1.59 8.24
CA CYS A 136 4.94 1.54 9.15
C CYS A 136 4.71 2.92 9.75
N GLN A 137 3.51 3.46 9.59
CA GLN A 137 3.16 4.77 10.13
C GLN A 137 3.36 4.81 11.65
N ASN A 138 4.38 5.52 12.10
CA ASN A 138 4.69 5.72 13.51
C ASN A 138 5.67 6.88 13.66
N LEU A 139 5.53 7.69 14.72
CA LEU A 139 6.44 8.82 14.99
C LEU A 139 7.86 8.40 15.39
N GLY A 140 8.06 7.14 15.77
CA GLY A 140 9.37 6.64 16.18
C GLY A 140 9.92 7.24 17.47
N ASP A 141 9.10 7.97 18.23
CA ASP A 141 9.45 8.66 19.46
C ASP A 141 9.44 7.73 20.71
N GLY A 142 9.04 6.46 20.54
CA GLY A 142 8.88 5.49 21.60
C GLY A 142 7.60 5.65 22.41
N LYS A 143 6.72 6.59 22.08
CA LYS A 143 5.44 6.89 22.73
C LYS A 143 4.25 6.64 21.82
N ASP A 144 4.41 6.87 20.52
CA ASP A 144 3.37 6.60 19.53
C ASP A 144 3.07 5.09 19.48
N PRO A 145 1.84 4.65 19.83
CA PRO A 145 1.54 3.25 20.00
C PRO A 145 1.56 2.50 18.65
N TRP A 146 1.75 1.18 18.75
CA TRP A 146 1.55 0.22 17.68
C TRP A 146 0.18 -0.46 17.84
N PRO A 147 -0.90 0.02 17.21
CA PRO A 147 -2.21 -0.60 17.33
C PRO A 147 -2.21 -2.05 16.86
N THR A 148 -3.03 -2.89 17.49
CA THR A 148 -3.14 -4.32 17.14
C THR A 148 -3.42 -4.53 15.66
N ALA A 149 -4.28 -3.71 15.05
CA ALA A 149 -4.58 -3.79 13.62
C ALA A 149 -3.35 -3.54 12.73
N GLN A 150 -2.51 -2.57 13.10
CA GLN A 150 -1.26 -2.28 12.38
C GLN A 150 -0.25 -3.42 12.56
N TYR A 151 -0.07 -3.88 13.80
CA TYR A 151 0.87 -4.97 14.10
C TYR A 151 0.46 -6.27 13.40
N ASP A 152 -0.83 -6.63 13.40
CA ASP A 152 -1.34 -7.80 12.67
C ASP A 152 -1.08 -7.66 11.16
N ALA A 153 -1.29 -6.48 10.60
CA ALA A 153 -0.98 -6.21 9.18
C ALA A 153 0.52 -6.37 8.89
N ILE A 154 1.41 -5.92 9.77
CA ILE A 154 2.86 -6.13 9.65
C ILE A 154 3.17 -7.64 9.61
N VAL A 155 2.64 -8.42 10.55
CA VAL A 155 2.84 -9.88 10.60
C VAL A 155 2.36 -10.54 9.31
N ARG A 156 1.16 -10.19 8.84
CA ARG A 156 0.59 -10.75 7.60
C ARG A 156 1.42 -10.41 6.36
N VAL A 157 1.87 -9.18 6.23
CA VAL A 157 2.73 -8.75 5.11
C VAL A 157 4.02 -9.56 5.09
N GLN A 158 4.67 -9.71 6.24
CA GLN A 158 5.91 -10.47 6.33
C GLN A 158 5.68 -11.96 6.03
N ALA A 159 4.60 -12.54 6.55
CA ALA A 159 4.24 -13.94 6.29
C ALA A 159 3.92 -14.17 4.80
N ALA A 160 3.22 -13.25 4.13
CA ALA A 160 2.94 -13.34 2.70
C ALA A 160 4.22 -13.47 1.87
N LEU A 161 5.21 -12.62 2.14
CA LEU A 161 6.51 -12.66 1.45
C LEU A 161 7.28 -13.94 1.75
N CYS A 162 7.37 -14.30 3.04
CA CYS A 162 8.04 -15.52 3.45
C CYS A 162 7.43 -16.76 2.78
N ARG A 163 6.10 -16.86 2.75
CA ARG A 163 5.39 -17.98 2.16
C ARG A 163 5.66 -18.13 0.65
N VAL A 164 5.55 -17.04 -0.11
CA VAL A 164 5.74 -17.09 -1.57
C VAL A 164 7.20 -17.42 -1.93
N HIS A 165 8.15 -16.86 -1.18
CA HIS A 165 9.57 -17.10 -1.43
C HIS A 165 10.11 -18.36 -0.75
N LYS A 166 9.29 -19.05 0.04
CA LYS A 166 9.69 -20.21 0.87
C LYS A 166 10.78 -19.83 1.88
N TRP A 167 10.75 -18.62 2.36
CA TRP A 167 11.63 -18.13 3.42
C TRP A 167 11.06 -18.48 4.79
N SER A 168 11.92 -18.62 5.76
CA SER A 168 11.52 -18.62 7.17
C SER A 168 11.35 -17.18 7.68
N ALA A 169 10.84 -17.02 8.89
CA ALA A 169 10.77 -15.72 9.53
C ALA A 169 12.13 -15.05 9.77
N LYS A 170 13.24 -15.78 9.59
CA LYS A 170 14.60 -15.21 9.67
C LYS A 170 14.97 -14.32 8.49
N SER A 171 14.19 -14.32 7.43
CA SER A 171 14.31 -13.34 6.34
C SER A 171 13.65 -11.98 6.68
N VAL A 172 13.06 -11.83 7.87
CA VAL A 172 12.43 -10.58 8.35
C VAL A 172 13.33 -9.90 9.37
N ILE A 173 13.79 -8.69 9.05
CA ILE A 173 14.63 -7.89 9.93
C ILE A 173 14.08 -6.48 10.11
N GLY A 174 14.47 -5.79 11.16
CA GLY A 174 14.28 -4.35 11.32
C GLY A 174 15.44 -3.56 10.73
N HIS A 175 15.23 -2.31 10.38
CA HIS A 175 16.31 -1.45 9.89
C HIS A 175 17.43 -1.29 10.94
N LEU A 176 17.07 -1.26 12.21
CA LEU A 176 18.02 -1.27 13.35
C LEU A 176 18.93 -2.53 13.40
N GLU A 177 18.49 -3.62 12.74
CA GLU A 177 19.29 -4.85 12.64
C GLU A 177 20.13 -4.89 11.36
N TRP A 178 19.83 -3.99 10.38
CA TRP A 178 20.54 -3.86 9.13
C TRP A 178 21.68 -2.85 9.18
N SER A 179 21.46 -1.71 9.84
CA SER A 179 22.35 -0.55 9.82
C SER A 179 22.59 -0.02 11.25
N SER A 180 23.85 0.23 11.61
CA SER A 180 24.26 0.57 12.98
C SER A 180 23.79 1.96 13.45
N ASP A 181 23.39 2.82 12.54
CA ASP A 181 22.91 4.18 12.83
C ASP A 181 21.38 4.32 12.71
N LYS A 182 20.67 3.19 12.60
CA LYS A 182 19.21 3.13 12.52
C LYS A 182 18.59 2.59 13.80
N VAL A 183 17.40 3.09 14.12
CA VAL A 183 16.66 2.74 15.33
C VAL A 183 15.28 2.15 15.06
N ASP A 184 14.87 2.14 13.79
CA ASP A 184 13.55 1.70 13.34
C ASP A 184 13.49 0.18 13.10
N PRO A 185 12.35 -0.44 13.38
CA PRO A 185 11.11 0.12 13.92
C PRO A 185 11.17 0.20 15.47
N ARG A 186 11.29 1.41 16.03
CA ARG A 186 11.33 1.60 17.46
C ARG A 186 10.03 1.17 18.11
N GLY A 187 10.13 0.39 19.20
CA GLY A 187 8.97 -0.10 19.95
C GLY A 187 8.40 -1.42 19.44
N ILE A 188 8.91 -1.96 18.35
CA ILE A 188 8.65 -3.36 17.94
C ILE A 188 9.80 -4.25 18.42
N ASP A 189 9.47 -5.29 19.17
CA ASP A 189 10.40 -6.39 19.45
C ASP A 189 10.50 -7.27 18.19
N MET A 190 11.63 -7.20 17.52
CA MET A 190 11.87 -7.94 16.27
C MET A 190 11.95 -9.46 16.49
N ALA A 191 12.38 -9.92 17.67
CA ALA A 191 12.36 -11.35 17.99
C ALA A 191 10.93 -11.87 18.12
N LYS A 192 10.06 -11.10 18.81
CA LYS A 192 8.63 -11.39 18.90
C LYS A 192 7.97 -11.33 17.52
N LEU A 193 8.26 -10.31 16.70
CA LEU A 193 7.70 -10.22 15.35
C LEU A 193 8.04 -11.45 14.52
N ARG A 194 9.30 -11.91 14.53
CA ARG A 194 9.71 -13.15 13.84
C ARG A 194 9.02 -14.38 14.41
N ALA A 195 8.81 -14.46 15.73
CA ALA A 195 8.06 -15.56 16.32
C ALA A 195 6.60 -15.59 15.86
N ASP A 196 5.94 -14.42 15.80
CA ASP A 196 4.55 -14.31 15.34
C ASP A 196 4.42 -14.63 13.83
N VAL A 197 5.40 -14.21 13.01
CA VAL A 197 5.48 -14.59 11.59
C VAL A 197 5.71 -16.10 11.45
N ALA A 198 6.62 -16.68 12.22
CA ALA A 198 6.89 -18.12 12.20
C ALA A 198 5.66 -18.93 12.62
N GLU A 199 4.91 -18.47 13.65
CA GLU A 199 3.65 -19.09 14.04
C GLU A 199 2.64 -19.06 12.92
N ARG A 200 2.45 -17.88 12.29
CA ARG A 200 1.54 -17.72 11.16
C ARG A 200 1.90 -18.63 9.96
N LEU A 201 3.19 -18.84 9.71
CA LEU A 201 3.65 -19.70 8.61
C LEU A 201 3.32 -21.20 8.81
N LYS A 202 3.04 -21.65 10.04
CA LYS A 202 2.57 -23.02 10.33
C LYS A 202 1.14 -23.27 9.85
N HIS A 203 0.39 -22.22 9.58
CA HIS A 203 -1.02 -22.26 9.21
C HIS A 203 -1.23 -21.85 7.76
N PRO A 204 -2.38 -22.17 7.14
CA PRO A 204 -2.76 -21.62 5.82
C PRO A 204 -2.81 -20.09 5.83
N ALA A 205 -2.63 -19.47 4.67
CA ALA A 205 -2.65 -18.01 4.53
C ALA A 205 -3.95 -17.36 5.03
N SER A 206 -5.08 -18.05 4.91
CA SER A 206 -6.40 -17.61 5.41
C SER A 206 -6.57 -17.70 6.94
N TRP A 207 -5.59 -18.24 7.66
CA TRP A 207 -5.68 -18.39 9.11
C TRP A 207 -5.74 -17.05 9.86
N SER A 208 -6.55 -17.01 10.92
CA SER A 208 -6.62 -15.89 11.86
C SER A 208 -6.58 -16.41 13.29
N PRO A 209 -5.78 -15.80 14.19
CA PRO A 209 -5.78 -16.16 15.62
C PRO A 209 -7.18 -16.04 16.21
N GLY A 210 -7.64 -17.05 16.96
CA GLY A 210 -8.97 -17.07 17.60
C GLY A 210 -10.14 -17.39 16.65
N GLY A 211 -9.88 -17.58 15.37
CA GLY A 211 -10.87 -18.16 14.46
C GLY A 211 -10.98 -19.66 14.72
N THR A 212 -12.17 -20.15 15.03
CA THR A 212 -12.47 -21.58 14.93
C THR A 212 -12.16 -21.99 13.50
N THR A 213 -11.25 -22.95 13.32
CA THR A 213 -10.99 -23.60 12.05
C THR A 213 -12.19 -24.48 11.67
N THR A 214 -13.27 -23.84 11.32
CA THR A 214 -14.20 -24.46 10.40
C THR A 214 -13.55 -24.29 9.04
N PRO A 215 -13.24 -25.34 8.29
CA PRO A 215 -12.90 -25.18 6.90
C PRO A 215 -14.11 -24.50 6.27
N SER A 216 -14.05 -23.18 6.12
CA SER A 216 -14.96 -22.53 5.19
C SER A 216 -14.53 -23.09 3.84
N LYS A 217 -15.28 -24.09 3.33
CA LYS A 217 -15.55 -24.08 1.91
C LYS A 217 -15.82 -22.59 1.65
N GLU A 218 -14.97 -21.96 0.85
CA GLU A 218 -15.41 -20.83 0.07
C GLU A 218 -16.59 -21.36 -0.74
N THR A 219 -17.77 -21.31 -0.16
CA THR A 219 -18.94 -21.04 -0.94
C THR A 219 -18.64 -19.64 -1.43
N ASP A 220 -18.27 -19.52 -2.70
CA ASP A 220 -18.63 -18.35 -3.47
C ASP A 220 -20.08 -18.06 -3.07
N VAL A 221 -20.28 -17.17 -2.09
CA VAL A 221 -21.55 -16.54 -1.89
C VAL A 221 -21.59 -15.57 -3.06
N ALA A 222 -21.98 -16.10 -4.22
CA ALA A 222 -22.34 -15.28 -5.33
C ALA A 222 -23.34 -14.28 -4.75
N LEU A 223 -22.93 -13.00 -4.74
CA LEU A 223 -23.81 -11.92 -4.33
C LEU A 223 -25.13 -12.18 -5.04
N SER A 224 -26.22 -12.28 -4.31
CA SER A 224 -27.51 -12.46 -4.94
C SER A 224 -27.74 -11.29 -5.92
N ASP A 225 -28.50 -11.50 -6.98
CA ASP A 225 -28.87 -10.42 -7.91
C ASP A 225 -29.44 -9.20 -7.17
N THR A 226 -30.05 -9.42 -6.03
CA THR A 226 -30.58 -8.39 -5.14
C THR A 226 -29.44 -7.61 -4.46
N ASP A 227 -28.37 -8.27 -4.01
CA ASP A 227 -27.24 -7.61 -3.36
C ASP A 227 -26.39 -6.87 -4.40
N ILE A 228 -26.20 -7.44 -5.59
CA ILE A 228 -25.55 -6.77 -6.72
C ILE A 228 -26.31 -5.50 -7.09
N LYS A 229 -27.64 -5.55 -7.17
CA LYS A 229 -28.48 -4.38 -7.46
C LYS A 229 -28.41 -3.32 -6.36
N LYS A 230 -28.37 -3.71 -5.08
CA LYS A 230 -28.21 -2.78 -3.95
C LYS A 230 -26.85 -2.08 -3.98
N VAL A 231 -25.76 -2.82 -4.20
CA VAL A 231 -24.41 -2.25 -4.31
C VAL A 231 -24.31 -1.34 -5.52
N ALA A 232 -24.81 -1.77 -6.68
CA ALA A 232 -24.83 -0.95 -7.89
C ALA A 232 -25.64 0.35 -7.69
N ALA A 233 -26.82 0.28 -7.04
CA ALA A 233 -27.62 1.45 -6.73
C ALA A 233 -26.91 2.42 -5.78
N ALA A 234 -26.23 1.90 -4.74
CA ALA A 234 -25.47 2.72 -3.81
C ALA A 234 -24.27 3.41 -4.49
N VAL A 235 -23.55 2.71 -5.36
CA VAL A 235 -22.44 3.26 -6.14
C VAL A 235 -22.94 4.34 -7.11
N VAL A 236 -24.02 4.06 -7.82
CA VAL A 236 -24.64 5.03 -8.74
C VAL A 236 -25.11 6.27 -7.98
N GLU A 237 -25.75 6.11 -6.82
CA GLU A 237 -26.19 7.26 -6.00
C GLU A 237 -25.00 8.08 -5.51
N GLN A 238 -23.90 7.46 -5.04
CA GLN A 238 -22.68 8.17 -4.68
C GLN A 238 -22.06 8.94 -5.85
N LEU A 239 -22.03 8.34 -7.04
CA LEU A 239 -21.53 9.01 -8.25
C LEU A 239 -22.39 10.18 -8.69
N LEU A 240 -23.72 10.06 -8.51
CA LEU A 240 -24.67 11.09 -8.92
C LEU A 240 -24.78 12.25 -7.93
N THR A 241 -24.43 12.04 -6.66
CA THR A 241 -24.62 13.05 -5.58
C THR A 241 -23.32 13.71 -5.11
N ALA A 242 -22.15 13.10 -5.37
CA ALA A 242 -20.87 13.70 -4.97
C ALA A 242 -20.46 14.80 -5.95
N ASP A 243 -20.03 15.95 -5.43
CA ASP A 243 -19.44 17.04 -6.19
C ASP A 243 -18.04 16.65 -6.68
N ARG A 244 -17.94 16.12 -7.90
CA ARG A 244 -16.70 15.55 -8.46
C ARG A 244 -16.30 16.12 -9.82
N PHE A 245 -17.17 16.91 -10.43
CA PHE A 245 -16.95 17.46 -11.78
C PHE A 245 -16.85 18.97 -11.72
N THR A 246 -15.83 19.54 -12.36
CA THR A 246 -15.75 20.98 -12.52
C THR A 246 -16.89 21.45 -13.41
N ALA A 247 -17.70 22.39 -12.94
CA ALA A 247 -18.78 22.97 -13.73
C ALA A 247 -18.20 23.87 -14.82
N PRO A 248 -18.71 23.80 -16.07
CA PRO A 248 -18.38 24.79 -17.10
C PRO A 248 -18.81 26.19 -16.66
N SER A 249 -18.04 27.22 -17.03
CA SER A 249 -18.36 28.62 -16.66
C SER A 249 -19.66 29.15 -17.31
N ASP A 250 -20.15 28.46 -18.35
CA ASP A 250 -21.44 28.76 -19.02
C ASP A 250 -22.62 27.95 -18.44
N ALA A 251 -22.40 27.19 -17.38
CA ALA A 251 -23.46 26.45 -16.72
C ALA A 251 -24.44 27.42 -16.01
N ALA A 252 -25.72 27.10 -16.09
CA ALA A 252 -26.77 27.99 -15.53
C ALA A 252 -26.67 28.15 -14.01
N ASP A 253 -26.03 27.23 -13.32
CA ASP A 253 -25.83 27.24 -11.86
C ASP A 253 -24.37 27.52 -11.44
N TYR A 254 -23.49 27.87 -12.39
CA TYR A 254 -22.13 28.31 -12.11
C TYR A 254 -22.14 29.66 -11.36
N SER A 255 -21.33 29.79 -10.33
CA SER A 255 -21.20 31.01 -9.55
C SER A 255 -19.78 31.22 -9.05
N ASP A 256 -19.19 32.35 -9.41
CA ASP A 256 -17.93 32.86 -8.87
C ASP A 256 -18.12 33.74 -7.60
N ASP A 257 -19.35 33.85 -7.07
CA ASP A 257 -19.61 34.62 -5.84
C ASP A 257 -18.78 34.04 -4.68
N PRO A 258 -17.87 34.83 -4.07
CA PRO A 258 -17.05 34.36 -2.95
C PRO A 258 -17.86 33.86 -1.74
N LYS A 259 -19.12 34.28 -1.62
CA LYS A 259 -20.02 33.85 -0.54
C LYS A 259 -20.80 32.59 -0.85
N ASN A 260 -20.89 32.21 -2.13
CA ASN A 260 -21.60 31.03 -2.57
C ASN A 260 -20.99 30.49 -3.89
N PRO A 261 -19.74 30.05 -3.88
CA PRO A 261 -19.07 29.52 -5.10
C PRO A 261 -19.70 28.19 -5.52
N ARG A 262 -20.02 28.08 -6.81
CA ARG A 262 -20.51 26.83 -7.43
C ARG A 262 -19.65 26.48 -8.63
N HIS A 263 -18.51 25.83 -8.34
CA HIS A 263 -17.53 25.43 -9.34
C HIS A 263 -17.59 23.94 -9.66
N TYR A 264 -18.40 23.17 -8.93
CA TYR A 264 -18.45 21.73 -9.06
C TYR A 264 -19.86 21.22 -9.27
N TRP A 265 -19.98 20.23 -10.11
CA TRP A 265 -21.20 19.51 -10.36
C TRP A 265 -21.20 18.11 -9.76
N THR A 266 -22.36 17.67 -9.29
CA THR A 266 -22.61 16.25 -9.04
C THR A 266 -22.71 15.49 -10.37
N GLY A 267 -22.56 14.17 -10.34
CA GLY A 267 -22.83 13.35 -11.52
C GLY A 267 -24.25 13.53 -12.06
N ARG A 268 -25.22 13.80 -11.18
CA ARG A 268 -26.61 14.10 -11.54
C ARG A 268 -26.74 15.40 -12.32
N SER A 269 -26.03 16.45 -11.90
CA SER A 269 -26.01 17.74 -12.61
C SER A 269 -25.41 17.60 -14.00
N VAL A 270 -24.28 16.89 -14.15
CA VAL A 270 -23.64 16.61 -15.45
C VAL A 270 -24.60 15.88 -16.39
N PHE A 271 -25.28 14.84 -15.90
CA PHE A 271 -26.23 14.08 -16.71
C PHE A 271 -27.44 14.92 -17.14
N SER A 272 -27.97 15.76 -16.25
CA SER A 272 -29.08 16.65 -16.54
C SER A 272 -28.72 17.70 -17.62
N ASP A 273 -27.52 18.28 -17.54
CA ASP A 273 -27.02 19.21 -18.56
C ASP A 273 -26.85 18.53 -19.92
N LEU A 274 -26.25 17.34 -19.94
CA LEU A 274 -26.08 16.57 -21.16
C LEU A 274 -27.42 16.27 -21.85
N VAL A 275 -28.41 15.81 -21.09
CA VAL A 275 -29.77 15.56 -21.63
C VAL A 275 -30.39 16.84 -22.20
N THR A 276 -30.18 17.97 -21.54
CA THR A 276 -30.70 19.27 -21.99
C THR A 276 -30.05 19.71 -23.30
N ARG A 277 -28.72 19.55 -23.43
CA ARG A 277 -27.96 19.87 -24.65
C ARG A 277 -28.37 18.96 -25.82
N VAL A 278 -28.53 17.67 -25.58
CA VAL A 278 -28.99 16.72 -26.61
C VAL A 278 -30.39 17.09 -27.11
N ARG A 279 -31.34 17.40 -26.21
CA ARG A 279 -32.68 17.83 -26.59
C ARG A 279 -32.68 19.12 -27.39
N ARG A 280 -31.78 20.06 -27.10
CA ARG A 280 -31.61 21.29 -27.85
C ARG A 280 -31.12 21.01 -29.28
N ILE A 281 -30.12 20.14 -29.43
CA ILE A 281 -29.59 19.70 -30.73
C ILE A 281 -30.70 19.04 -31.57
N ASP A 282 -31.46 18.12 -30.97
CA ASP A 282 -32.56 17.42 -31.62
C ASP A 282 -33.64 18.40 -32.14
N LYS A 283 -33.98 19.41 -31.30
CA LYS A 283 -34.93 20.46 -31.67
C LYS A 283 -34.43 21.32 -32.87
N THR A 284 -33.12 21.64 -32.87
CA THR A 284 -32.50 22.39 -33.95
C THR A 284 -32.45 21.59 -35.24
N LEU A 285 -32.09 20.30 -35.18
CA LEU A 285 -32.09 19.38 -36.32
C LEU A 285 -33.49 19.22 -36.91
N THR A 286 -34.51 19.08 -36.04
CA THR A 286 -35.91 18.94 -36.45
C THR A 286 -36.43 20.22 -37.13
N ALA A 287 -35.98 21.42 -36.73
CA ALA A 287 -36.33 22.68 -37.37
C ALA A 287 -35.69 22.77 -38.76
N LEU A 288 -34.38 22.44 -38.90
CA LEU A 288 -33.65 22.46 -40.17
C LEU A 288 -34.18 21.45 -41.21
N THR A 289 -34.78 20.35 -40.74
CA THR A 289 -35.37 19.32 -41.66
C THR A 289 -36.78 19.68 -42.12
N LYS A 290 -37.45 20.66 -41.48
CA LYS A 290 -38.78 21.16 -41.88
C LYS A 290 -38.71 22.31 -42.85
N GLU A 291 -37.54 22.94 -43.05
CA GLU A 291 -37.33 24.02 -43.98
C GLU A 291 -36.84 23.54 -45.37
N LYS A 292 -36.79 22.25 -45.58
CA LYS A 292 -36.56 21.60 -46.86
C LYS A 292 -37.85 20.94 -47.38
#